data_239c58f93d6bd36d842aa04b6fde7488
#
_entry.id   239c58f93d6bd36d842aa04b6fde7488
#
_cell.length_a   1.000
_cell.length_b   1.000
_cell.length_c   1.000
_cell.angle_alpha   90.00
_cell.angle_beta   90.00
_cell.angle_gamma   90.00
#
_symmetry.space_group_name_H-M   'P 1'
#
loop_
_entity.id
_entity.type
_entity.pdbx_description
1 polymer ?
#
loop_
_entity_poly.entity_id
_entity_poly.type
_entity_poly.pdbx_seq_one_letter_code
_entity_poly.pdbx_strand_id
1 'polypeptide(L)'
;MGTERILSTDERLNAESLLREMMHSCKVDPFDNPFLFTRTGLLSKFLVMDELYKKILDIPGNIIDVGSWFGQSSIIFENLRAIHENFNNTRRIISLDTFSGYIENSGLDIKEEEINKYNTGSDWLNCLERIQNSHKLITKSSTNFINIKGDVRDTLPEILKKLNEPVSMIYYDIATLDTLENTFNAILPFIGRGSIFVFDDYGPQYRGVSDFLTSKRILQNYTIKHCEYYKSKLYLTFE
;
A
#
# COMPACT_ATOMS: atom_id res chain seq x y z
N MET A 1 -26.61 21.28 -19.15
CA MET A 1 -25.29 21.11 -18.51
C MET A 1 -25.52 21.30 -17.03
N GLY A 2 -25.61 20.22 -16.26
CA GLY A 2 -25.75 20.30 -14.81
C GLY A 2 -24.41 20.76 -14.23
N THR A 3 -24.40 21.85 -13.52
CA THR A 3 -23.29 22.26 -12.67
C THR A 3 -23.16 21.16 -11.60
N GLU A 4 -22.14 20.33 -11.69
CA GLU A 4 -21.78 19.43 -10.59
C GLU A 4 -21.58 20.29 -9.35
N ARG A 5 -22.45 20.12 -8.36
CA ARG A 5 -22.35 20.81 -7.08
C ARG A 5 -21.16 20.21 -6.34
N ILE A 6 -20.05 20.92 -6.31
CA ILE A 6 -18.93 20.55 -5.44
C ILE A 6 -19.41 20.74 -4.00
N LEU A 7 -19.58 19.65 -3.28
CA LEU A 7 -19.94 19.70 -1.86
C LEU A 7 -18.86 20.44 -1.07
N SER A 8 -19.27 21.28 -0.13
CA SER A 8 -18.34 21.89 0.82
C SER A 8 -17.67 20.80 1.68
N THR A 9 -16.53 21.12 2.26
CA THR A 9 -15.83 20.22 3.18
C THR A 9 -16.74 19.78 4.33
N ASP A 10 -17.53 20.70 4.87
CA ASP A 10 -18.45 20.44 5.98
C ASP A 10 -19.60 19.50 5.58
N GLU A 11 -20.19 19.70 4.40
CA GLU A 11 -21.23 18.80 3.88
C GLU A 11 -20.70 17.37 3.72
N ARG A 12 -19.47 17.22 3.24
CA ARG A 12 -18.81 15.91 3.11
C ARG A 12 -18.53 15.26 4.47
N LEU A 13 -18.01 16.02 5.42
CA LEU A 13 -17.74 15.50 6.78
C LEU A 13 -19.02 15.09 7.50
N ASN A 14 -20.09 15.87 7.34
CA ASN A 14 -21.41 15.53 7.89
C ASN A 14 -21.97 14.24 7.27
N ALA A 15 -21.85 14.07 5.96
CA ALA A 15 -22.27 12.85 5.28
C ALA A 15 -21.45 11.62 5.71
N GLU A 16 -20.14 11.76 5.90
CA GLU A 16 -19.28 10.70 6.42
C GLU A 16 -19.62 10.35 7.86
N SER A 17 -19.92 11.34 8.71
CA SER A 17 -20.35 11.11 10.09
C SER A 17 -21.68 10.35 10.16
N LEU A 18 -22.66 10.75 9.36
CA LEU A 18 -23.93 10.04 9.26
C LEU A 18 -23.75 8.60 8.81
N LEU A 19 -22.90 8.36 7.80
CA LEU A 19 -22.63 7.01 7.31
C LEU A 19 -22.00 6.12 8.40
N ARG A 20 -21.12 6.67 9.24
CA ARG A 20 -20.53 5.97 10.39
C ARG A 20 -21.57 5.65 11.46
N GLU A 21 -22.45 6.60 11.77
CA GLU A 21 -23.56 6.39 12.70
C GLU A 21 -24.47 5.26 12.22
N MET A 22 -24.85 5.28 10.95
CA MET A 22 -25.68 4.25 10.33
C MET A 22 -25.02 2.87 10.39
N MET A 23 -23.71 2.78 10.17
CA MET A 23 -22.96 1.52 10.26
C MET A 23 -23.06 0.88 11.66
N HIS A 24 -23.17 1.68 12.71
CA HIS A 24 -23.29 1.19 14.10
C HIS A 24 -24.71 1.01 14.58
N SER A 25 -25.69 1.72 14.02
CA SER A 25 -27.08 1.74 14.48
C SER A 25 -28.04 0.89 13.65
N CYS A 26 -27.69 0.56 12.42
CA CYS A 26 -28.53 -0.29 11.57
C CYS A 26 -28.49 -1.75 12.00
N LYS A 27 -29.59 -2.48 11.72
CA LYS A 27 -29.67 -3.94 11.92
C LYS A 27 -28.86 -4.74 10.86
N VAL A 28 -28.20 -4.05 9.96
CA VAL A 28 -27.38 -4.67 8.91
C VAL A 28 -26.00 -4.95 9.46
N ASP A 29 -25.53 -6.20 9.36
CA ASP A 29 -24.16 -6.53 9.70
C ASP A 29 -23.18 -5.94 8.65
N PRO A 30 -22.29 -5.01 9.05
CA PRO A 30 -21.34 -4.41 8.13
C PRO A 30 -20.32 -5.41 7.56
N PHE A 31 -20.08 -6.52 8.25
CA PHE A 31 -19.18 -7.56 7.77
C PHE A 31 -19.75 -8.29 6.56
N ASP A 32 -21.05 -8.58 6.57
CA ASP A 32 -21.75 -9.24 5.44
C ASP A 32 -22.15 -8.25 4.34
N ASN A 33 -22.28 -6.96 4.68
CA ASN A 33 -22.76 -5.91 3.77
C ASN A 33 -21.82 -4.70 3.70
N PRO A 34 -20.51 -4.89 3.48
CA PRO A 34 -19.50 -3.81 3.57
C PRO A 34 -19.71 -2.72 2.52
N PHE A 35 -20.25 -3.05 1.34
CA PHE A 35 -20.44 -2.10 0.26
C PHE A 35 -21.47 -1.02 0.54
N LEU A 36 -22.40 -1.22 1.48
CA LEU A 36 -23.32 -0.17 1.91
C LEU A 36 -22.59 1.02 2.56
N PHE A 37 -21.43 0.76 3.16
CA PHE A 37 -20.65 1.73 3.93
C PHE A 37 -19.32 2.07 3.27
N THR A 38 -19.05 1.48 2.12
CA THR A 38 -17.77 1.68 1.40
C THR A 38 -17.84 2.93 0.55
N ARG A 39 -16.89 3.84 0.74
CA ARG A 39 -16.77 5.09 -0.01
C ARG A 39 -16.02 4.87 -1.33
N THR A 40 -16.27 5.76 -2.31
CA THR A 40 -15.60 5.76 -3.62
C THR A 40 -14.08 5.65 -3.51
N GLY A 41 -13.43 6.36 -2.58
CA GLY A 41 -11.98 6.29 -2.41
C GLY A 41 -11.48 4.90 -2.02
N LEU A 42 -12.23 4.14 -1.20
CA LEU A 42 -11.88 2.77 -0.86
C LEU A 42 -12.08 1.82 -2.04
N LEU A 43 -13.17 1.98 -2.79
CA LEU A 43 -13.41 1.20 -4.01
C LEU A 43 -12.35 1.50 -5.07
N SER A 44 -11.98 2.76 -5.27
CA SER A 44 -10.90 3.14 -6.17
C SER A 44 -9.56 2.54 -5.75
N LYS A 45 -9.24 2.52 -4.45
CA LYS A 45 -8.03 1.86 -3.93
C LYS A 45 -8.02 0.37 -4.30
N PHE A 46 -9.14 -0.33 -4.08
CA PHE A 46 -9.26 -1.75 -4.44
C PHE A 46 -9.06 -1.97 -5.95
N LEU A 47 -9.71 -1.18 -6.80
CA LEU A 47 -9.59 -1.29 -8.26
C LEU A 47 -8.17 -1.03 -8.75
N VAL A 48 -7.47 -0.04 -8.18
CA VAL A 48 -6.05 0.21 -8.47
C VAL A 48 -5.19 -0.98 -8.06
N MET A 49 -5.41 -1.54 -6.88
CA MET A 49 -4.63 -2.68 -6.43
C MET A 49 -4.88 -3.92 -7.29
N ASP A 50 -6.12 -4.13 -7.76
CA ASP A 50 -6.46 -5.19 -8.73
C ASP A 50 -5.78 -4.95 -10.09
N GLU A 51 -5.81 -3.72 -10.59
CA GLU A 51 -5.08 -3.33 -11.82
C GLU A 51 -3.58 -3.65 -11.71
N LEU A 52 -2.96 -3.26 -10.60
CA LEU A 52 -1.53 -3.48 -10.36
C LEU A 52 -1.21 -4.97 -10.18
N TYR A 53 -2.06 -5.69 -9.45
CA TYR A 53 -1.88 -7.12 -9.24
C TYR A 53 -1.91 -7.91 -10.55
N LYS A 54 -2.82 -7.56 -11.45
CA LYS A 54 -2.91 -8.19 -12.78
C LYS A 54 -1.65 -8.02 -13.63
N LYS A 55 -0.87 -6.96 -13.40
CA LYS A 55 0.40 -6.75 -14.12
C LYS A 55 1.51 -7.71 -13.73
N ILE A 56 1.40 -8.34 -12.56
CA ILE A 56 2.43 -9.22 -12.02
C ILE A 56 2.05 -10.70 -12.02
N LEU A 57 0.91 -11.09 -12.59
CA LEU A 57 0.45 -12.48 -12.58
C LEU A 57 1.50 -13.45 -13.16
N ASP A 58 2.14 -13.07 -14.25
CA ASP A 58 3.16 -13.88 -14.94
C ASP A 58 4.59 -13.55 -14.45
N ILE A 59 4.74 -12.68 -13.46
CA ILE A 59 6.05 -12.24 -12.95
C ILE A 59 6.34 -12.97 -11.65
N PRO A 60 7.38 -13.82 -11.58
CA PRO A 60 7.72 -14.51 -10.36
C PRO A 60 8.23 -13.53 -9.29
N GLY A 61 7.92 -13.82 -8.04
CA GLY A 61 8.46 -13.06 -6.91
C GLY A 61 7.40 -12.58 -5.92
N ASN A 62 7.91 -11.97 -4.87
CA ASN A 62 7.15 -11.50 -3.73
C ASN A 62 6.55 -10.11 -3.96
N ILE A 63 5.56 -9.75 -3.16
CA ILE A 63 5.03 -8.39 -3.02
C ILE A 63 5.65 -7.77 -1.77
N ILE A 64 6.27 -6.61 -1.93
CA ILE A 64 6.80 -5.79 -0.82
C ILE A 64 5.85 -4.61 -0.62
N ASP A 65 5.29 -4.50 0.58
CA ASP A 65 4.34 -3.46 0.99
C ASP A 65 5.05 -2.54 2.00
N VAL A 66 5.49 -1.37 1.55
CA VAL A 66 6.30 -0.42 2.31
C VAL A 66 5.41 0.72 2.80
N GLY A 67 5.37 0.92 4.11
CA GLY A 67 4.43 1.85 4.75
C GLY A 67 3.04 1.22 4.90
N SER A 68 2.99 -0.02 5.34
CA SER A 68 1.74 -0.80 5.39
C SER A 68 0.73 -0.30 6.41
N TRP A 69 1.16 0.52 7.38
CA TRP A 69 0.32 1.10 8.43
C TRP A 69 -0.54 0.05 9.12
N PHE A 70 -1.88 0.11 9.00
CA PHE A 70 -2.79 -0.90 9.55
C PHE A 70 -2.81 -2.22 8.76
N GLY A 71 -2.02 -2.38 7.71
CA GLY A 71 -1.91 -3.61 6.91
C GLY A 71 -3.09 -3.85 5.96
N GLN A 72 -3.91 -2.83 5.66
CA GLN A 72 -5.05 -2.99 4.75
C GLN A 72 -4.60 -3.45 3.35
N SER A 73 -3.48 -2.91 2.85
CA SER A 73 -2.89 -3.29 1.57
C SER A 73 -2.53 -4.77 1.52
N SER A 74 -1.90 -5.31 2.58
CA SER A 74 -1.54 -6.72 2.65
C SER A 74 -2.76 -7.65 2.57
N ILE A 75 -3.87 -7.27 3.22
CA ILE A 75 -5.13 -8.02 3.17
C ILE A 75 -5.75 -7.97 1.77
N ILE A 76 -5.71 -6.82 1.11
CA ILE A 76 -6.21 -6.69 -0.27
C ILE A 76 -5.36 -7.57 -1.20
N PHE A 77 -4.03 -7.55 -1.09
CA PHE A 77 -3.16 -8.40 -1.90
C PHE A 77 -3.41 -9.89 -1.68
N GLU A 78 -3.69 -10.32 -0.45
CA GLU A 78 -4.06 -11.70 -0.17
C GLU A 78 -5.39 -12.10 -0.84
N ASN A 79 -6.39 -11.24 -0.76
CA ASN A 79 -7.67 -11.50 -1.44
C ASN A 79 -7.48 -11.57 -2.96
N LEU A 80 -6.68 -10.65 -3.54
CA LEU A 80 -6.38 -10.66 -4.98
C LEU A 80 -5.59 -11.91 -5.37
N ARG A 81 -4.64 -12.36 -4.54
CA ARG A 81 -3.93 -13.60 -4.73
C ARG A 81 -4.90 -14.79 -4.74
N ALA A 82 -5.83 -14.85 -3.79
CA ALA A 82 -6.82 -15.91 -3.73
C ALA A 82 -7.76 -15.92 -4.95
N ILE A 83 -8.08 -14.75 -5.49
CA ILE A 83 -8.92 -14.59 -6.68
C ILE A 83 -8.17 -14.97 -7.96
N HIS A 84 -6.97 -14.43 -8.15
CA HIS A 84 -6.24 -14.51 -9.41
C HIS A 84 -5.23 -15.66 -9.49
N GLU A 85 -4.65 -16.03 -8.33
CA GLU A 85 -3.57 -17.02 -8.25
C GLU A 85 -3.86 -18.06 -7.16
N ASN A 86 -5.02 -18.67 -7.17
CA ASN A 86 -5.49 -19.58 -6.11
C ASN A 86 -4.52 -20.72 -5.76
N PHE A 87 -3.71 -21.17 -6.71
CA PHE A 87 -2.71 -22.25 -6.50
C PHE A 87 -1.28 -21.75 -6.34
N ASN A 88 -1.04 -20.43 -6.34
CA ASN A 88 0.30 -19.88 -6.15
C ASN A 88 0.64 -19.84 -4.66
N ASN A 89 1.48 -20.77 -4.21
CA ASN A 89 1.95 -20.89 -2.83
C ASN A 89 3.32 -20.24 -2.61
N THR A 90 3.93 -19.67 -3.64
CA THR A 90 5.30 -19.14 -3.58
C THR A 90 5.35 -17.64 -3.35
N ARG A 91 4.34 -16.90 -3.79
CA ARG A 91 4.27 -15.45 -3.63
C ARG A 91 3.99 -15.06 -2.18
N ARG A 92 4.95 -14.42 -1.52
CA ARG A 92 4.79 -13.85 -0.17
C ARG A 92 4.32 -12.41 -0.25
N ILE A 93 3.66 -11.97 0.82
CA ILE A 93 3.31 -10.56 1.06
C ILE A 93 4.13 -10.10 2.26
N ILE A 94 5.06 -9.18 2.03
CA ILE A 94 6.04 -8.72 3.02
C ILE A 94 5.73 -7.26 3.33
N SER A 95 5.22 -7.01 4.52
CA SER A 95 4.82 -5.69 4.99
C SER A 95 5.89 -5.11 5.90
N LEU A 96 6.35 -3.90 5.58
CA LEU A 96 7.35 -3.17 6.36
C LEU A 96 6.75 -1.85 6.84
N ASP A 97 6.77 -1.64 8.15
CA ASP A 97 6.31 -0.41 8.78
C ASP A 97 6.98 -0.24 10.15
N THR A 98 7.06 0.98 10.63
CA THR A 98 7.48 1.26 12.00
C THR A 98 6.42 0.83 13.01
N PHE A 99 5.14 0.83 12.60
CA PHE A 99 3.95 0.71 13.46
C PHE A 99 3.90 1.72 14.61
N SER A 100 4.73 2.75 14.54
CA SER A 100 4.84 3.81 15.54
C SER A 100 4.75 5.22 14.95
N GLY A 101 4.40 5.32 13.67
CA GLY A 101 4.35 6.58 12.94
C GLY A 101 5.67 6.93 12.26
N TYR A 102 5.84 8.18 11.87
CA TYR A 102 7.07 8.65 11.24
C TYR A 102 8.24 8.65 12.22
N ILE A 103 9.42 8.35 11.72
CA ILE A 103 10.67 8.43 12.49
C ILE A 103 11.12 9.89 12.55
N GLU A 104 11.52 10.36 13.71
CA GLU A 104 12.20 11.64 13.87
C GLU A 104 13.43 11.68 12.95
N ASN A 105 13.68 12.81 12.28
CA ASN A 105 14.74 13.01 11.29
C ASN A 105 14.53 12.27 9.93
N SER A 106 13.29 11.97 9.56
CA SER A 106 12.99 11.42 8.23
C SER A 106 13.21 12.42 7.05
N GLY A 107 13.78 13.61 7.33
CA GLY A 107 14.05 14.65 6.32
C GLY A 107 12.82 15.46 5.90
N LEU A 108 11.68 15.23 6.54
CA LEU A 108 10.47 16.03 6.37
C LEU A 108 10.37 17.05 7.50
N ASP A 109 9.96 18.28 7.18
CA ASP A 109 9.40 19.23 8.15
C ASP A 109 8.00 18.71 8.60
N ILE A 110 8.00 17.55 9.26
CA ILE A 110 6.79 16.95 9.78
C ILE A 110 6.47 17.62 11.12
N LYS A 111 5.29 18.20 11.20
CA LYS A 111 4.80 18.72 12.49
C LYS A 111 4.61 17.56 13.46
N GLU A 112 4.88 17.81 14.74
CA GLU A 112 4.75 16.81 15.81
C GLU A 112 3.37 16.11 15.82
N GLU A 113 2.31 16.83 15.44
CA GLU A 113 0.96 16.30 15.27
C GLU A 113 0.86 15.24 14.15
N GLU A 114 1.68 15.33 13.11
CA GLU A 114 1.72 14.39 12.00
C GLU A 114 2.57 13.16 12.31
N ILE A 115 3.60 13.28 13.15
CA ILE A 115 4.45 12.15 13.57
C ILE A 115 3.57 11.05 14.19
N ASN A 116 2.63 11.44 15.06
CA ASN A 116 1.76 10.51 15.76
C ASN A 116 0.53 10.06 14.95
N LYS A 117 0.21 10.73 13.86
CA LYS A 117 -0.98 10.44 13.04
C LYS A 117 -1.03 9.00 12.53
N TYR A 118 0.11 8.43 12.23
CA TYR A 118 0.23 7.07 11.68
C TYR A 118 0.67 6.03 12.72
N ASN A 119 0.71 6.40 14.01
CA ASN A 119 0.98 5.46 15.08
C ASN A 119 -0.20 4.52 15.26
N THR A 120 0.05 3.22 15.14
CA THR A 120 -1.00 2.20 15.24
C THR A 120 -1.21 1.67 16.66
N GLY A 121 -0.32 2.05 17.58
CA GLY A 121 -0.29 1.52 18.95
C GLY A 121 0.57 0.26 19.10
N SER A 122 0.97 -0.02 20.34
CA SER A 122 1.96 -1.06 20.65
C SER A 122 1.52 -2.50 20.31
N ASP A 123 0.23 -2.77 20.38
CA ASP A 123 -0.35 -4.11 20.17
C ASP A 123 -0.85 -4.38 18.75
N TRP A 124 -0.78 -3.37 17.86
CA TRP A 124 -1.38 -3.50 16.55
C TRP A 124 -0.78 -4.63 15.72
N LEU A 125 0.53 -4.84 15.78
CA LEU A 125 1.18 -5.90 15.02
C LEU A 125 0.58 -7.29 15.35
N ASN A 126 0.36 -7.58 16.63
CA ASN A 126 -0.30 -8.81 17.08
C ASN A 126 -1.75 -8.91 16.54
N CYS A 127 -2.48 -7.78 16.52
CA CYS A 127 -3.81 -7.73 15.95
C CYS A 127 -3.79 -8.00 14.44
N LEU A 128 -2.86 -7.39 13.72
CA LEU A 128 -2.70 -7.58 12.27
C LEU A 128 -2.40 -9.04 11.93
N GLU A 129 -1.48 -9.69 12.66
CA GLU A 129 -1.14 -11.11 12.45
C GLU A 129 -2.35 -12.02 12.67
N ARG A 130 -3.19 -11.72 13.67
CA ARG A 130 -4.44 -12.47 13.90
C ARG A 130 -5.44 -12.26 12.76
N ILE A 131 -5.58 -11.03 12.26
CA ILE A 131 -6.43 -10.70 11.11
C ILE A 131 -5.93 -11.46 9.87
N GLN A 132 -4.65 -11.39 9.57
CA GLN A 132 -4.02 -12.08 8.44
C GLN A 132 -4.22 -13.60 8.51
N ASN A 133 -4.04 -14.19 9.69
CA ASN A 133 -4.29 -15.61 9.90
C ASN A 133 -5.77 -15.99 9.68
N SER A 134 -6.71 -15.13 10.08
CA SER A 134 -8.13 -15.34 9.79
C SER A 134 -8.42 -15.31 8.29
N HIS A 135 -7.85 -14.35 7.56
CA HIS A 135 -7.96 -14.31 6.09
C HIS A 135 -7.39 -15.56 5.43
N LYS A 136 -6.24 -16.05 5.85
CA LYS A 136 -5.66 -17.31 5.36
C LYS A 136 -6.61 -18.49 5.52
N LEU A 137 -7.28 -18.59 6.67
CA LEU A 137 -8.23 -19.66 6.93
C LEU A 137 -9.48 -19.54 6.04
N ILE A 138 -10.00 -18.34 5.87
CA ILE A 138 -11.18 -18.05 5.04
C ILE A 138 -10.87 -18.35 3.56
N THR A 139 -9.75 -17.89 3.05
CA THR A 139 -9.34 -18.07 1.66
C THR A 139 -8.74 -19.45 1.38
N LYS A 140 -8.58 -20.28 2.42
CA LYS A 140 -7.87 -21.57 2.35
C LYS A 140 -6.48 -21.44 1.73
N SER A 141 -5.83 -20.34 2.03
CA SER A 141 -4.57 -19.94 1.44
C SER A 141 -3.38 -20.49 2.21
N SER A 142 -2.32 -20.81 1.49
CA SER A 142 -1.00 -21.07 2.06
C SER A 142 -0.08 -19.85 2.01
N THR A 143 -0.61 -18.67 1.74
CA THR A 143 0.18 -17.43 1.68
C THR A 143 0.95 -17.19 2.98
N ASN A 144 2.20 -16.83 2.83
CA ASN A 144 3.03 -16.41 3.92
C ASN A 144 3.04 -14.88 4.00
N PHE A 145 2.35 -14.33 5.00
CA PHE A 145 2.56 -12.97 5.44
C PHE A 145 3.85 -12.88 6.24
N ILE A 146 4.62 -11.84 5.99
CA ILE A 146 5.79 -11.49 6.78
C ILE A 146 5.64 -10.02 7.17
N ASN A 147 5.47 -9.75 8.46
CA ASN A 147 5.40 -8.38 8.97
C ASN A 147 6.75 -8.05 9.63
N ILE A 148 7.32 -6.90 9.26
CA ILE A 148 8.62 -6.46 9.74
C ILE A 148 8.46 -5.08 10.34
N LYS A 149 8.68 -4.99 11.64
CA LYS A 149 8.66 -3.73 12.37
C LYS A 149 10.03 -3.08 12.34
N GLY A 150 10.08 -1.81 11.90
CA GLY A 150 11.29 -1.00 11.93
C GLY A 150 11.39 -0.01 10.80
N ASP A 151 12.51 0.69 10.74
CA ASP A 151 12.84 1.57 9.62
C ASP A 151 13.08 0.75 8.35
N VAL A 152 12.38 1.09 7.28
CA VAL A 152 12.51 0.38 6.01
C VAL A 152 13.92 0.47 5.41
N ARG A 153 14.67 1.55 5.73
CA ARG A 153 16.06 1.73 5.27
C ARG A 153 17.00 0.64 5.78
N ASP A 154 16.70 0.09 6.96
CA ASP A 154 17.45 -0.99 7.59
C ASP A 154 16.81 -2.35 7.31
N THR A 155 15.51 -2.45 7.52
CA THR A 155 14.78 -3.72 7.50
C THR A 155 14.60 -4.31 6.10
N LEU A 156 14.42 -3.46 5.07
CA LEU A 156 14.23 -3.96 3.71
C LEU A 156 15.50 -4.62 3.14
N PRO A 157 16.70 -4.03 3.21
CA PRO A 157 17.91 -4.70 2.74
C PRO A 157 18.19 -6.02 3.49
N GLU A 158 17.87 -6.06 4.78
CA GLU A 158 18.06 -7.26 5.60
C GLU A 158 17.15 -8.40 5.14
N ILE A 159 15.84 -8.16 5.01
CA ILE A 159 14.90 -9.21 4.60
C ILE A 159 15.13 -9.68 3.16
N LEU A 160 15.46 -8.78 2.25
CA LEU A 160 15.77 -9.12 0.86
C LEU A 160 16.99 -10.06 0.77
N LYS A 161 18.06 -9.77 1.52
CA LYS A 161 19.24 -10.65 1.59
C LYS A 161 18.90 -12.00 2.24
N LYS A 162 18.09 -11.99 3.30
CA LYS A 162 17.71 -13.21 4.03
C LYS A 162 16.87 -14.16 3.16
N LEU A 163 15.91 -13.63 2.42
CA LEU A 163 15.06 -14.43 1.56
C LEU A 163 15.78 -14.82 0.27
N ASN A 164 16.55 -13.89 -0.31
CA ASN A 164 17.22 -14.04 -1.59
C ASN A 164 16.29 -14.53 -2.70
N GLU A 165 15.09 -13.94 -2.75
CA GLU A 165 14.02 -14.28 -3.67
C GLU A 165 13.68 -13.09 -4.56
N PRO A 166 13.16 -13.32 -5.78
CA PRO A 166 12.75 -12.22 -6.66
C PRO A 166 11.58 -11.42 -6.07
N VAL A 167 11.47 -10.18 -6.49
CA VAL A 167 10.39 -9.25 -6.15
C VAL A 167 9.62 -8.90 -7.41
N SER A 168 8.32 -9.14 -7.42
CA SER A 168 7.44 -8.82 -8.56
C SER A 168 6.80 -7.44 -8.44
N MET A 169 6.51 -7.01 -7.21
CA MET A 169 5.91 -5.70 -6.95
C MET A 169 6.42 -5.09 -5.66
N ILE A 170 6.72 -3.81 -5.71
CA ILE A 170 6.92 -2.94 -4.55
C ILE A 170 5.76 -1.95 -4.53
N TYR A 171 4.96 -1.98 -3.47
CA TYR A 171 3.94 -0.99 -3.19
C TYR A 171 4.48 -0.03 -2.13
N TYR A 172 4.82 1.20 -2.56
CA TYR A 172 5.51 2.17 -1.73
C TYR A 172 4.56 3.29 -1.31
N ASP A 173 4.29 3.39 -0.02
CA ASP A 173 3.35 4.32 0.61
C ASP A 173 4.04 5.14 1.74
N ILE A 174 5.21 5.71 1.42
CA ILE A 174 5.95 6.64 2.30
C ILE A 174 6.36 7.86 1.48
N ALA A 175 6.07 9.07 1.97
CA ALA A 175 6.22 10.30 1.20
C ALA A 175 7.66 10.88 1.19
N THR A 176 8.67 10.24 1.81
CA THR A 176 10.01 10.82 1.99
C THR A 176 10.97 10.44 0.86
N LEU A 177 11.76 11.41 0.38
CA LEU A 177 12.74 11.20 -0.69
C LEU A 177 13.84 10.22 -0.26
N ASP A 178 14.44 10.40 0.91
CA ASP A 178 15.54 9.57 1.42
C ASP A 178 15.13 8.10 1.53
N THR A 179 13.96 7.84 2.13
CA THR A 179 13.43 6.49 2.26
C THR A 179 13.15 5.86 0.90
N LEU A 180 12.61 6.65 -0.04
CA LEU A 180 12.32 6.18 -1.39
C LEU A 180 13.60 5.81 -2.16
N GLU A 181 14.66 6.65 -2.08
CA GLU A 181 15.94 6.37 -2.71
C GLU A 181 16.59 5.10 -2.14
N ASN A 182 16.57 4.95 -0.81
CA ASN A 182 17.10 3.76 -0.15
C ASN A 182 16.33 2.51 -0.56
N THR A 183 14.99 2.56 -0.54
CA THR A 183 14.12 1.45 -0.96
C THR A 183 14.40 1.07 -2.41
N PHE A 184 14.42 2.03 -3.32
CA PHE A 184 14.65 1.78 -4.75
C PHE A 184 15.99 1.11 -4.99
N ASN A 185 17.06 1.62 -4.39
CA ASN A 185 18.39 1.03 -4.54
C ASN A 185 18.48 -0.39 -3.95
N ALA A 186 17.84 -0.63 -2.82
CA ALA A 186 17.87 -1.94 -2.15
C ALA A 186 17.21 -3.05 -2.97
N ILE A 187 16.15 -2.74 -3.72
CA ILE A 187 15.40 -3.74 -4.48
C ILE A 187 16.03 -4.09 -5.83
N LEU A 188 16.88 -3.22 -6.42
CA LEU A 188 17.41 -3.42 -7.77
C LEU A 188 18.02 -4.80 -8.03
N PRO A 189 18.76 -5.42 -7.09
CA PRO A 189 19.31 -6.77 -7.30
C PRO A 189 18.27 -7.89 -7.34
N PHE A 190 17.02 -7.64 -6.88
CA PHE A 190 15.97 -8.63 -6.69
C PHE A 190 14.80 -8.49 -7.66
N ILE A 191 14.81 -7.46 -8.50
CA ILE A 191 13.75 -7.24 -9.49
C ILE A 191 14.13 -7.85 -10.82
N GLY A 192 13.13 -8.29 -11.54
CA GLY A 192 13.25 -8.81 -12.89
C GLY A 192 12.44 -8.01 -13.90
N ARG A 193 12.58 -8.39 -15.17
CA ARG A 193 11.77 -7.82 -16.25
C ARG A 193 10.29 -8.04 -15.99
N GLY A 194 9.49 -6.98 -16.10
CA GLY A 194 8.06 -6.99 -15.81
C GLY A 194 7.68 -6.71 -14.36
N SER A 195 8.65 -6.70 -13.43
CA SER A 195 8.38 -6.22 -12.06
C SER A 195 7.93 -4.76 -12.08
N ILE A 196 7.15 -4.37 -11.09
CA ILE A 196 6.64 -3.00 -10.96
C ILE A 196 7.01 -2.37 -9.63
N PHE A 197 7.27 -1.06 -9.66
CA PHE A 197 7.39 -0.21 -8.47
C PHE A 197 6.25 0.80 -8.46
N VAL A 198 5.44 0.76 -7.43
CA VAL A 198 4.23 1.59 -7.27
C VAL A 198 4.50 2.72 -6.29
N PHE A 199 4.15 3.93 -6.66
CA PHE A 199 4.17 5.12 -5.83
C PHE A 199 2.71 5.46 -5.44
N ASP A 200 2.36 5.25 -4.17
CA ASP A 200 0.99 5.49 -3.69
C ASP A 200 0.64 6.97 -3.69
N ASP A 201 1.61 7.80 -3.31
CA ASP A 201 1.47 9.25 -3.19
C ASP A 201 2.24 10.00 -4.27
N TYR A 202 1.52 10.55 -5.25
CA TYR A 202 2.08 11.45 -6.25
C TYR A 202 1.19 12.68 -6.39
N GLY A 203 1.77 13.84 -6.19
CA GLY A 203 1.07 15.12 -6.30
C GLY A 203 1.84 16.29 -5.67
N PRO A 204 1.35 17.51 -5.79
CA PRO A 204 2.05 18.70 -5.27
C PRO A 204 2.32 18.66 -3.77
N GLN A 205 1.49 17.95 -3.00
CA GLN A 205 1.64 17.77 -1.56
C GLN A 205 2.68 16.70 -1.19
N TYR A 206 3.08 15.83 -2.13
CA TYR A 206 3.99 14.73 -1.92
C TYR A 206 5.28 14.89 -2.73
N ARG A 207 6.06 15.93 -2.37
CA ARG A 207 7.25 16.34 -3.13
C ARG A 207 8.32 15.26 -3.24
N GLY A 208 8.45 14.39 -2.24
CA GLY A 208 9.45 13.33 -2.22
C GLY A 208 9.43 12.43 -3.47
N VAL A 209 8.25 12.02 -3.92
CA VAL A 209 8.10 11.22 -5.16
C VAL A 209 8.47 12.05 -6.39
N SER A 210 7.99 13.30 -6.49
CA SER A 210 8.32 14.18 -7.63
C SER A 210 9.82 14.45 -7.72
N ASP A 211 10.46 14.71 -6.58
CA ASP A 211 11.90 14.97 -6.49
C ASP A 211 12.72 13.72 -6.87
N PHE A 212 12.29 12.54 -6.43
CA PHE A 212 12.90 11.28 -6.82
C PHE A 212 12.83 11.05 -8.33
N LEU A 213 11.66 11.20 -8.93
CA LEU A 213 11.46 11.00 -10.36
C LEU A 213 12.36 11.91 -11.22
N THR A 214 12.57 13.14 -10.77
CA THR A 214 13.36 14.13 -11.50
C THR A 214 14.87 14.03 -11.21
N SER A 215 15.27 13.88 -9.94
CA SER A 215 16.67 13.89 -9.51
C SER A 215 17.46 12.68 -9.99
N LYS A 216 16.83 11.51 -10.05
CA LYS A 216 17.49 10.24 -10.43
C LYS A 216 17.33 9.89 -11.91
N ARG A 217 16.87 10.81 -12.74
CA ARG A 217 16.59 10.54 -14.15
C ARG A 217 15.66 9.33 -14.38
N ILE A 218 14.81 9.05 -13.39
CA ILE A 218 13.89 7.91 -13.46
C ILE A 218 12.98 8.02 -14.68
N LEU A 219 12.48 9.24 -14.95
CA LEU A 219 11.67 9.54 -16.14
C LEU A 219 12.38 9.30 -17.48
N GLN A 220 13.72 9.26 -17.50
CA GLN A 220 14.51 9.03 -18.71
C GLN A 220 14.83 7.54 -18.92
N ASN A 221 14.88 6.77 -17.84
CA ASN A 221 15.36 5.39 -17.86
C ASN A 221 14.23 4.37 -17.74
N TYR A 222 13.02 4.77 -17.31
CA TYR A 222 11.94 3.86 -17.03
C TYR A 222 10.61 4.36 -17.59
N THR A 223 9.74 3.43 -17.97
CA THR A 223 8.38 3.72 -18.36
C THR A 223 7.52 3.89 -17.11
N ILE A 224 6.96 5.10 -16.92
CA ILE A 224 6.08 5.43 -15.80
C ILE A 224 4.68 5.73 -16.30
N LYS A 225 3.69 5.17 -15.63
CA LYS A 225 2.27 5.35 -15.96
C LYS A 225 1.45 5.71 -14.73
N HIS A 226 0.38 6.45 -14.94
CA HIS A 226 -0.67 6.62 -13.95
C HIS A 226 -1.50 5.33 -13.83
N CYS A 227 -1.96 5.02 -12.62
CA CYS A 227 -2.99 4.03 -12.44
C CYS A 227 -4.31 4.52 -13.06
N GLU A 228 -5.11 3.60 -13.56
CA GLU A 228 -6.34 3.92 -14.31
C GLU A 228 -7.38 4.62 -13.41
N TYR A 229 -7.64 4.04 -12.25
CA TYR A 229 -8.73 4.48 -11.35
C TYR A 229 -8.34 5.57 -10.36
N TYR A 230 -7.03 5.85 -10.22
CA TYR A 230 -6.55 6.87 -9.28
C TYR A 230 -5.28 7.55 -9.79
N LYS A 231 -5.41 8.73 -10.39
CA LYS A 231 -4.32 9.39 -11.13
C LYS A 231 -3.17 9.93 -10.26
N SER A 232 -3.36 10.04 -8.94
CA SER A 232 -2.26 10.36 -8.02
C SER A 232 -1.38 9.16 -7.67
N LYS A 233 -1.70 7.96 -8.17
CA LYS A 233 -0.85 6.79 -8.05
C LYS A 233 -0.14 6.51 -9.37
N LEU A 234 1.16 6.27 -9.26
CA LEU A 234 2.01 5.95 -10.40
C LEU A 234 2.59 4.55 -10.23
N TYR A 235 2.93 3.95 -11.33
CA TYR A 235 3.82 2.77 -11.31
C TYR A 235 4.87 2.85 -12.39
N LEU A 236 6.02 2.28 -12.08
CA LEU A 236 7.16 2.10 -12.95
C LEU A 236 7.25 0.61 -13.31
N THR A 237 7.53 0.29 -14.56
CA THR A 237 7.79 -1.09 -15.00
C THR A 237 9.27 -1.24 -15.33
N PHE A 238 9.89 -2.31 -14.82
CA PHE A 238 11.25 -2.69 -15.15
C PHE A 238 11.24 -3.53 -16.44
N GLU A 239 11.93 -3.03 -17.48
CA GLU A 239 11.98 -3.63 -18.82
C GLU A 239 13.20 -4.54 -19.03
#